data_1188ca23279d13034577697f6b45b94c
#
_entry.id   1188ca23279d13034577697f6b45b94c
#
_cell.length_a   1.000
_cell.length_b   1.000
_cell.length_c   1.000
_cell.angle_alpha   90.00
_cell.angle_beta   90.00
_cell.angle_gamma   90.00
#
_symmetry.space_group_name_H-M   'P 1'
#
loop_
_entity.id
_entity.type
_entity.pdbx_description
1 polymer ?
#
loop_
_entity_poly.entity_id
_entity_poly.type
_entity_poly.pdbx_seq_one_letter_code
_entity_poly.pdbx_strand_id
1 'polypeptide(L)'
;MKWIKSCVIFLAVFSSFLIKASENPNVLIILTDDLGWGDVSYHGGFIPTPNIDQLVEKGMEMNRFYSNPVCSPTRASMLTGLHIFNHGVVRPFMNPAAEQTGMPSDLKIMPQYFKEAGYQTALSGKWHLGMAKKEFWPTNRGFDSSYGHMTGGIGYFDHTAAGRLDWHRNGKTLYEEGYSTELIATEAIKIIQNKDQNTPLFLYVAFNAPHTPIQAELKDIEAFSYLEDKKDRVYAANVSALDREIGRIIQAVESEGILEETIIVFFSDNGPVFDIDPIVKVIAPNLIDAKGSTAGLRGSKVSALEGGIRVPAAIWWKGVIEDSKSDQFFFVQDLLPTLLAAANIETEGMEKLDGKNKWDNLISNTVIAPENAFVGARVIADERALFDGQWKLYSSKPQLIPVSASYGLYNILDDPYETVDLSEVEPKIFEKMKKTLSSIEERDVVGDMNPAHAYLHGDDRQGGESLASPWLEGNYELNPPPNAINTFFITLWILTLAFKEYLTILVLLILAPLIYFKFFKSK
;
A
#
# COMPACT_ATOMS: atom_id res chain seq x y z
N MET A 1 -84.38 13.93 -13.36
CA MET A 1 -83.17 13.79 -14.15
C MET A 1 -82.00 14.22 -13.25
N LYS A 2 -81.37 13.24 -12.60
CA LYS A 2 -80.21 13.47 -11.72
C LYS A 2 -78.99 12.99 -12.45
N TRP A 3 -78.02 13.89 -12.70
CA TRP A 3 -76.72 13.57 -13.27
C TRP A 3 -75.82 13.20 -12.13
N ILE A 4 -75.34 11.95 -12.11
CA ILE A 4 -74.29 11.47 -11.21
C ILE A 4 -72.96 11.70 -11.91
N LYS A 5 -72.15 12.61 -11.39
CA LYS A 5 -70.78 12.80 -11.80
C LYS A 5 -69.92 11.76 -11.09
N SER A 6 -69.41 10.76 -11.81
CA SER A 6 -68.39 9.85 -11.34
C SER A 6 -67.00 10.56 -11.35
N CYS A 7 -66.46 10.87 -10.17
CA CYS A 7 -65.08 11.24 -10.03
C CYS A 7 -64.20 9.95 -9.98
N VAL A 8 -63.51 9.71 -11.06
CA VAL A 8 -62.43 8.68 -11.07
C VAL A 8 -61.21 9.30 -10.39
N ILE A 9 -60.91 8.88 -9.17
CA ILE A 9 -59.68 9.23 -8.47
C ILE A 9 -58.60 8.29 -8.99
N PHE A 10 -57.67 8.82 -9.80
CA PHE A 10 -56.43 8.14 -10.16
C PHE A 10 -55.51 8.19 -8.93
N LEU A 11 -55.44 7.10 -8.15
CA LEU A 11 -54.37 6.90 -7.18
C LEU A 11 -53.12 6.52 -7.98
N ALA A 12 -52.23 7.48 -8.19
CA ALA A 12 -50.88 7.22 -8.60
C ALA A 12 -50.13 6.60 -7.38
N VAL A 13 -49.99 5.29 -7.40
CA VAL A 13 -49.11 4.58 -6.47
C VAL A 13 -47.71 4.90 -6.91
N PHE A 14 -47.11 5.91 -6.31
CA PHE A 14 -45.65 6.09 -6.32
C PHE A 14 -45.05 4.95 -5.48
N SER A 15 -44.74 3.84 -6.13
CA SER A 15 -43.85 2.85 -5.58
C SER A 15 -42.47 3.50 -5.50
N SER A 16 -42.15 4.11 -4.36
CA SER A 16 -40.76 4.41 -3.99
C SER A 16 -40.07 3.05 -3.90
N PHE A 17 -39.36 2.67 -4.95
CA PHE A 17 -38.36 1.62 -4.83
C PHE A 17 -37.31 2.14 -3.83
N LEU A 18 -37.52 1.85 -2.57
CA LEU A 18 -36.43 1.86 -1.60
C LEU A 18 -35.47 0.78 -2.11
N ILE A 19 -34.38 1.21 -2.73
CA ILE A 19 -33.26 0.33 -3.02
C ILE A 19 -32.78 -0.16 -1.65
N LYS A 20 -33.15 -1.39 -1.30
CA LYS A 20 -32.69 -2.05 -0.09
C LYS A 20 -31.25 -2.47 -0.39
N ALA A 21 -30.29 -1.92 0.35
CA ALA A 21 -28.91 -2.40 0.29
C ALA A 21 -28.88 -3.92 0.42
N SER A 22 -28.05 -4.59 -0.33
CA SER A 22 -27.88 -6.05 -0.24
C SER A 22 -27.46 -6.43 1.18
N GLU A 23 -28.07 -7.46 1.74
CA GLU A 23 -27.70 -7.95 3.08
C GLU A 23 -26.27 -8.54 3.09
N ASN A 24 -25.78 -9.03 1.93
CA ASN A 24 -24.44 -9.57 1.73
C ASN A 24 -23.86 -8.99 0.42
N PRO A 25 -23.36 -7.75 0.43
CA PRO A 25 -22.82 -7.12 -0.78
C PRO A 25 -21.53 -7.81 -1.23
N ASN A 26 -21.27 -7.81 -2.53
CA ASN A 26 -19.93 -8.09 -3.03
C ASN A 26 -18.96 -7.01 -2.52
N VAL A 27 -17.71 -7.37 -2.32
CA VAL A 27 -16.65 -6.44 -1.93
C VAL A 27 -15.52 -6.51 -2.96
N LEU A 28 -15.27 -5.40 -3.63
CA LEU A 28 -14.19 -5.23 -4.59
C LEU A 28 -13.18 -4.21 -4.03
N ILE A 29 -11.98 -4.68 -3.70
CA ILE A 29 -10.87 -3.81 -3.31
C ILE A 29 -9.94 -3.67 -4.51
N ILE A 30 -9.72 -2.44 -4.96
CA ILE A 30 -8.78 -2.08 -6.02
C ILE A 30 -7.61 -1.33 -5.38
N LEU A 31 -6.47 -1.98 -5.29
CA LEU A 31 -5.25 -1.45 -4.70
C LEU A 31 -4.20 -1.16 -5.78
N THR A 32 -3.68 0.06 -5.78
CA THR A 32 -2.54 0.46 -6.61
C THR A 32 -1.24 0.46 -5.81
N ASP A 33 -0.10 0.51 -6.49
CA ASP A 33 1.22 0.35 -5.91
C ASP A 33 2.08 1.57 -6.22
N ASP A 34 2.40 2.38 -5.21
CA ASP A 34 3.18 3.63 -5.34
C ASP A 34 2.44 4.79 -6.06
N LEU A 35 1.13 4.77 -6.18
CA LEU A 35 0.38 5.88 -6.78
C LEU A 35 0.28 7.05 -5.78
N GLY A 36 0.82 8.19 -6.17
CA GLY A 36 0.89 9.37 -5.31
C GLY A 36 -0.42 10.15 -5.21
N TRP A 37 -0.56 10.92 -4.13
CA TRP A 37 -1.69 11.83 -3.92
C TRP A 37 -1.90 12.77 -5.11
N GLY A 38 -0.82 13.28 -5.69
CA GLY A 38 -0.84 14.22 -6.81
C GLY A 38 -0.77 13.56 -8.19
N ASP A 39 -0.84 12.24 -8.30
CA ASP A 39 -0.79 11.54 -9.58
C ASP A 39 -2.17 11.39 -10.24
N VAL A 40 -3.24 11.61 -9.49
CA VAL A 40 -4.62 11.53 -9.97
C VAL A 40 -5.17 12.89 -10.37
N SER A 41 -5.96 12.95 -11.44
CA SER A 41 -6.44 14.22 -11.98
C SER A 41 -7.40 14.98 -11.06
N TYR A 42 -8.19 14.30 -10.23
CA TYR A 42 -9.07 14.95 -9.25
C TYR A 42 -8.32 15.69 -8.11
N HIS A 43 -7.04 15.41 -7.92
CA HIS A 43 -6.13 16.19 -7.05
C HIS A 43 -5.26 17.18 -7.82
N GLY A 44 -5.55 17.44 -9.10
CA GLY A 44 -4.82 18.38 -9.95
C GLY A 44 -3.58 17.78 -10.60
N GLY A 45 -3.43 16.46 -10.61
CA GLY A 45 -2.39 15.74 -11.34
C GLY A 45 -2.47 16.02 -12.85
N PHE A 46 -1.31 16.03 -13.52
CA PHE A 46 -1.26 16.27 -14.96
C PHE A 46 -1.62 15.05 -15.81
N ILE A 47 -1.67 13.88 -15.22
CA ILE A 47 -2.00 12.62 -15.88
C ILE A 47 -3.53 12.46 -15.85
N PRO A 48 -4.19 12.30 -17.00
CA PRO A 48 -5.64 12.05 -17.01
C PRO A 48 -5.98 10.70 -16.38
N THR A 49 -6.85 10.71 -15.37
CA THR A 49 -7.36 9.51 -14.70
C THR A 49 -8.90 9.48 -14.67
N PRO A 50 -9.57 9.54 -15.85
CA PRO A 50 -11.02 9.76 -15.93
C PRO A 50 -11.86 8.64 -15.28
N ASN A 51 -11.35 7.41 -15.20
CA ASN A 51 -12.09 6.31 -14.58
C ASN A 51 -11.99 6.34 -13.06
N ILE A 52 -10.82 6.72 -12.51
CA ILE A 52 -10.63 6.97 -11.08
C ILE A 52 -11.43 8.21 -10.67
N ASP A 53 -11.39 9.29 -11.47
CA ASP A 53 -12.19 10.49 -11.22
C ASP A 53 -13.70 10.17 -11.18
N GLN A 54 -14.20 9.35 -12.13
CA GLN A 54 -15.59 8.91 -12.14
C GLN A 54 -15.96 8.09 -10.91
N LEU A 55 -15.04 7.25 -10.40
CA LEU A 55 -15.26 6.50 -9.16
C LEU A 55 -15.42 7.45 -7.96
N VAL A 56 -14.60 8.50 -7.89
CA VAL A 56 -14.70 9.56 -6.88
C VAL A 56 -15.98 10.37 -7.03
N GLU A 57 -16.33 10.78 -8.26
CA GLU A 57 -17.54 11.57 -8.55
C GLU A 57 -18.84 10.82 -8.25
N LYS A 58 -18.87 9.51 -8.49
CA LYS A 58 -20.07 8.68 -8.21
C LYS A 58 -20.12 8.14 -6.78
N GLY A 59 -18.99 8.06 -6.11
CA GLY A 59 -18.84 7.54 -4.77
C GLY A 59 -18.49 8.63 -3.75
N MET A 60 -17.60 8.30 -2.84
CA MET A 60 -17.10 9.22 -1.82
C MET A 60 -15.59 9.33 -1.93
N GLU A 61 -15.06 10.53 -2.14
CA GLU A 61 -13.64 10.82 -1.93
C GLU A 61 -13.28 10.70 -0.45
N MET A 62 -12.30 9.88 -0.13
CA MET A 62 -11.77 9.73 1.22
C MET A 62 -10.53 10.63 1.38
N ASN A 63 -10.75 11.92 1.65
CA ASN A 63 -9.72 12.96 1.64
C ASN A 63 -8.59 12.74 2.66
N ARG A 64 -8.81 11.96 3.71
CA ARG A 64 -7.83 11.64 4.76
C ARG A 64 -7.69 10.14 4.94
N PHE A 65 -7.34 9.45 3.87
CA PHE A 65 -7.01 8.03 3.92
C PHE A 65 -5.50 7.85 4.11
N TYR A 66 -5.13 7.15 5.18
CA TYR A 66 -3.75 6.94 5.59
C TYR A 66 -3.35 5.47 5.47
N SER A 67 -2.33 5.20 4.67
CA SER A 67 -1.64 3.92 4.56
C SER A 67 -0.40 3.88 5.45
N ASN A 68 0.32 2.75 5.49
CA ASN A 68 1.69 2.74 5.96
C ASN A 68 2.63 3.27 4.85
N PRO A 69 3.85 3.70 5.19
CA PRO A 69 4.75 4.31 4.20
C PRO A 69 5.38 3.33 3.20
N VAL A 70 5.02 2.04 3.25
CA VAL A 70 5.49 0.99 2.35
C VAL A 70 4.50 -0.16 2.19
N CYS A 71 4.62 -0.88 1.08
CA CYS A 71 3.63 -1.86 0.57
C CYS A 71 3.31 -3.03 1.52
N SER A 72 4.27 -3.87 1.95
CA SER A 72 3.94 -5.04 2.80
C SER A 72 3.30 -4.66 4.13
N PRO A 73 3.78 -3.66 4.89
CA PRO A 73 3.09 -3.14 6.07
C PRO A 73 1.65 -2.70 5.82
N THR A 74 1.39 -1.97 4.73
CA THR A 74 0.04 -1.54 4.36
C THR A 74 -0.88 -2.71 4.06
N ARG A 75 -0.42 -3.65 3.23
CA ARG A 75 -1.19 -4.84 2.85
C ARG A 75 -1.49 -5.73 4.05
N ALA A 76 -0.52 -5.88 4.97
CA ALA A 76 -0.72 -6.60 6.23
C ALA A 76 -1.74 -5.88 7.13
N SER A 77 -1.60 -4.56 7.32
CA SER A 77 -2.54 -3.78 8.15
C SER A 77 -3.96 -3.82 7.59
N MET A 78 -4.13 -3.68 6.25
CA MET A 78 -5.42 -3.81 5.58
C MET A 78 -6.08 -5.16 5.87
N LEU A 79 -5.32 -6.24 5.71
CA LEU A 79 -5.88 -7.59 5.80
C LEU A 79 -6.09 -8.07 7.25
N THR A 80 -5.29 -7.59 8.20
CA THR A 80 -5.35 -8.03 9.60
C THR A 80 -6.17 -7.09 10.51
N GLY A 81 -6.37 -5.82 10.11
CA GLY A 81 -6.94 -4.79 10.98
C GLY A 81 -6.00 -4.36 12.12
N LEU A 82 -4.71 -4.70 12.04
CA LEU A 82 -3.70 -4.41 13.05
C LEU A 82 -2.68 -3.41 12.53
N HIS A 83 -2.01 -2.69 13.42
CA HIS A 83 -0.85 -1.88 13.06
C HIS A 83 0.46 -2.71 13.07
N ILE A 84 1.53 -2.15 12.51
CA ILE A 84 2.79 -2.86 12.23
C ILE A 84 3.41 -3.59 13.43
N PHE A 85 3.29 -3.07 14.64
CA PHE A 85 3.88 -3.70 15.83
C PHE A 85 3.07 -4.89 16.33
N ASN A 86 1.78 -4.98 16.02
CA ASN A 86 0.93 -6.09 16.42
C ASN A 86 0.93 -7.22 15.38
N HIS A 87 1.00 -6.91 14.06
CA HIS A 87 1.10 -7.98 13.05
C HIS A 87 2.54 -8.35 12.66
N GLY A 88 3.55 -7.58 13.09
CA GLY A 88 4.96 -7.90 12.90
C GLY A 88 5.53 -7.67 11.50
N VAL A 89 4.73 -7.24 10.52
CA VAL A 89 5.22 -6.90 9.17
C VAL A 89 5.60 -5.42 9.16
N VAL A 90 6.82 -5.12 9.54
CA VAL A 90 7.31 -3.74 9.71
C VAL A 90 8.06 -3.21 8.49
N ARG A 91 8.32 -4.04 7.49
CA ARG A 91 9.07 -3.72 6.27
C ARG A 91 8.63 -4.57 5.09
N PRO A 92 8.98 -4.19 3.85
CA PRO A 92 8.73 -5.01 2.67
C PRO A 92 9.51 -6.34 2.72
N PHE A 93 8.96 -7.40 2.17
CA PHE A 93 9.67 -8.65 1.91
C PHE A 93 10.50 -8.50 0.63
N MET A 94 11.82 -8.26 0.76
CA MET A 94 12.68 -7.81 -0.34
C MET A 94 13.30 -8.94 -1.18
N ASN A 95 13.59 -10.10 -0.56
CA ASN A 95 14.34 -11.16 -1.23
C ASN A 95 13.63 -12.51 -1.14
N PRO A 96 13.01 -12.97 -2.24
CA PRO A 96 12.30 -14.24 -2.25
C PRO A 96 13.18 -15.46 -1.98
N ALA A 97 14.47 -15.39 -2.30
CA ALA A 97 15.38 -16.51 -2.12
C ALA A 97 15.99 -16.60 -0.72
N ALA A 98 16.08 -15.48 0.01
CA ALA A 98 16.66 -15.40 1.34
C ALA A 98 15.61 -15.29 2.45
N GLU A 99 14.39 -14.83 2.12
CA GLU A 99 13.33 -14.62 3.11
C GLU A 99 12.53 -15.90 3.31
N GLN A 100 12.71 -16.50 4.49
CA GLN A 100 11.89 -17.61 4.96
C GLN A 100 10.64 -17.15 5.70
N THR A 101 10.44 -15.84 5.75
CA THR A 101 9.40 -15.19 6.51
C THR A 101 8.25 -14.76 5.61
N GLY A 102 7.10 -14.68 6.22
CA GLY A 102 5.89 -14.09 5.68
C GLY A 102 5.08 -13.46 6.79
N MET A 103 3.95 -12.89 6.46
CA MET A 103 2.99 -12.45 7.46
C MET A 103 2.61 -13.64 8.36
N PRO A 104 2.66 -13.51 9.70
CA PRO A 104 2.38 -14.60 10.62
C PRO A 104 1.11 -15.38 10.25
N SER A 105 1.23 -16.70 10.17
CA SER A 105 0.15 -17.57 9.65
C SER A 105 -0.99 -17.79 10.65
N ASP A 106 -0.75 -17.53 11.92
CA ASP A 106 -1.73 -17.57 13.01
C ASP A 106 -2.65 -16.32 13.06
N LEU A 107 -2.28 -15.25 12.38
CA LEU A 107 -3.15 -14.07 12.26
C LEU A 107 -4.30 -14.36 11.28
N LYS A 108 -5.52 -14.22 11.73
CA LYS A 108 -6.69 -14.28 10.85
C LYS A 108 -6.78 -13.01 10.00
N ILE A 109 -7.02 -13.17 8.70
CA ILE A 109 -7.00 -12.07 7.74
C ILE A 109 -8.34 -11.92 7.00
N MET A 110 -8.58 -10.76 6.42
CA MET A 110 -9.83 -10.36 5.79
C MET A 110 -10.49 -11.44 4.90
N PRO A 111 -9.79 -12.08 3.93
CA PRO A 111 -10.42 -13.11 3.10
C PRO A 111 -10.90 -14.35 3.89
N GLN A 112 -10.29 -14.67 5.04
CA GLN A 112 -10.75 -15.74 5.88
C GLN A 112 -12.10 -15.42 6.56
N TYR A 113 -12.31 -14.18 6.99
CA TYR A 113 -13.59 -13.73 7.54
C TYR A 113 -14.70 -13.79 6.48
N PHE A 114 -14.43 -13.27 5.28
CA PHE A 114 -15.40 -13.32 4.18
C PHE A 114 -15.69 -14.75 3.74
N LYS A 115 -14.67 -15.61 3.65
CA LYS A 115 -14.85 -17.03 3.30
C LYS A 115 -15.72 -17.77 4.32
N GLU A 116 -15.50 -17.56 5.61
CA GLU A 116 -16.32 -18.14 6.69
C GLU A 116 -17.77 -17.64 6.65
N ALA A 117 -18.00 -16.41 6.16
CA ALA A 117 -19.33 -15.86 5.90
C ALA A 117 -19.96 -16.34 4.58
N GLY A 118 -19.33 -17.29 3.88
CA GLY A 118 -19.86 -17.90 2.67
C GLY A 118 -19.56 -17.16 1.36
N TYR A 119 -18.61 -16.22 1.37
CA TYR A 119 -18.18 -15.55 0.15
C TYR A 119 -17.26 -16.43 -0.69
N GLN A 120 -17.36 -16.28 -2.01
CA GLN A 120 -16.29 -16.64 -2.93
C GLN A 120 -15.16 -15.62 -2.75
N THR A 121 -13.91 -16.07 -2.63
CA THR A 121 -12.76 -15.17 -2.35
C THR A 121 -11.67 -15.30 -3.41
N ALA A 122 -11.22 -14.19 -3.97
CA ALA A 122 -10.23 -14.19 -5.03
C ALA A 122 -9.23 -13.03 -4.92
N LEU A 123 -7.98 -13.31 -5.33
CA LEU A 123 -6.91 -12.33 -5.51
C LEU A 123 -6.51 -12.29 -6.98
N SER A 124 -6.45 -11.09 -7.56
CA SER A 124 -5.80 -10.83 -8.84
C SER A 124 -4.71 -9.79 -8.69
N GLY A 125 -3.44 -10.16 -8.88
CA GLY A 125 -2.28 -9.27 -8.84
C GLY A 125 -1.27 -9.56 -7.73
N LYS A 126 -0.72 -8.50 -7.14
CA LYS A 126 0.39 -8.53 -6.18
C LYS A 126 -0.04 -9.03 -4.80
N TRP A 127 0.69 -10.01 -4.26
CA TRP A 127 0.53 -10.48 -2.88
C TRP A 127 1.43 -9.75 -1.89
N HIS A 128 2.73 -9.93 -1.98
CA HIS A 128 3.81 -9.31 -1.20
C HIS A 128 3.73 -9.50 0.33
N LEU A 129 3.14 -10.61 0.80
CA LEU A 129 3.01 -10.93 2.24
C LEU A 129 3.62 -12.28 2.63
N GLY A 130 4.60 -12.73 1.87
CA GLY A 130 5.33 -13.97 2.10
C GLY A 130 5.19 -14.95 0.95
N MET A 131 6.31 -15.56 0.58
CA MET A 131 6.43 -16.36 -0.63
C MET A 131 7.18 -17.67 -0.41
N ALA A 132 8.09 -17.69 0.55
CA ALA A 132 9.01 -18.81 0.75
C ALA A 132 8.34 -20.11 1.21
N LYS A 133 7.20 -20.04 1.88
CA LYS A 133 6.45 -21.21 2.36
C LYS A 133 5.00 -21.16 1.89
N LYS A 134 4.43 -22.34 1.59
CA LYS A 134 3.04 -22.46 1.14
C LYS A 134 2.03 -21.89 2.14
N GLU A 135 2.31 -21.96 3.44
CA GLU A 135 1.45 -21.40 4.48
C GLU A 135 1.22 -19.90 4.37
N PHE A 136 2.15 -19.17 3.70
CA PHE A 136 2.01 -17.73 3.46
C PHE A 136 1.28 -17.37 2.16
N TRP A 137 1.02 -18.35 1.28
CA TRP A 137 0.43 -18.10 -0.02
C TRP A 137 -1.05 -17.73 0.06
N PRO A 138 -1.58 -16.92 -0.86
CA PRO A 138 -2.96 -16.46 -0.80
C PRO A 138 -3.98 -17.58 -0.63
N THR A 139 -3.81 -18.69 -1.37
CA THR A 139 -4.72 -19.83 -1.31
C THR A 139 -4.72 -20.56 0.04
N ASN A 140 -3.66 -20.42 0.84
CA ASN A 140 -3.58 -20.94 2.19
C ASN A 140 -3.98 -19.88 3.24
N ARG A 141 -4.30 -18.68 2.79
CA ARG A 141 -4.66 -17.53 3.62
C ARG A 141 -6.08 -17.03 3.32
N GLY A 142 -6.97 -17.94 2.90
CA GLY A 142 -8.40 -17.68 2.79
C GLY A 142 -8.91 -17.34 1.40
N PHE A 143 -8.04 -17.19 0.39
CA PHE A 143 -8.49 -17.02 -1.00
C PHE A 143 -8.77 -18.39 -1.65
N ASP A 144 -9.90 -18.52 -2.35
CA ASP A 144 -10.23 -19.72 -3.14
C ASP A 144 -9.38 -19.78 -4.41
N SER A 145 -9.05 -18.62 -4.96
CA SER A 145 -8.18 -18.50 -6.12
C SER A 145 -7.24 -17.31 -6.03
N SER A 146 -6.05 -17.44 -6.63
CA SER A 146 -5.08 -16.37 -6.77
C SER A 146 -4.40 -16.39 -8.14
N TYR A 147 -4.15 -15.21 -8.68
CA TYR A 147 -3.47 -15.01 -9.95
C TYR A 147 -2.59 -13.77 -9.85
N GLY A 148 -1.36 -13.83 -10.40
CA GLY A 148 -0.42 -12.72 -10.40
C GLY A 148 0.93 -13.08 -9.78
N HIS A 149 1.49 -12.21 -8.94
CA HIS A 149 2.85 -12.35 -8.44
C HIS A 149 2.95 -12.26 -6.92
N MET A 150 4.02 -12.86 -6.37
CA MET A 150 4.25 -12.96 -4.94
C MET A 150 5.16 -11.87 -4.39
N THR A 151 6.06 -11.33 -5.21
CA THR A 151 7.08 -10.36 -4.81
C THR A 151 6.58 -8.91 -4.78
N GLY A 152 7.45 -8.00 -4.38
CA GLY A 152 7.16 -6.57 -4.27
C GLY A 152 7.03 -5.82 -5.58
N GLY A 153 7.70 -6.30 -6.64
CA GLY A 153 7.68 -5.67 -7.96
C GLY A 153 8.22 -6.62 -9.02
N ILE A 154 7.65 -6.54 -10.20
CA ILE A 154 8.00 -7.37 -11.38
C ILE A 154 8.15 -6.51 -12.62
N GLY A 155 8.86 -7.00 -13.62
CA GLY A 155 8.78 -6.45 -14.97
C GLY A 155 7.38 -6.64 -15.54
N TYR A 156 6.85 -5.60 -16.19
CA TYR A 156 5.44 -5.61 -16.65
C TYR A 156 5.18 -6.53 -17.84
N PHE A 157 6.23 -6.89 -18.59
CA PHE A 157 6.11 -7.75 -19.79
C PHE A 157 6.73 -9.12 -19.61
N ASP A 158 7.84 -9.20 -18.87
CA ASP A 158 8.56 -10.45 -18.65
C ASP A 158 8.15 -11.15 -17.35
N HIS A 159 7.38 -10.45 -16.51
CA HIS A 159 6.86 -10.91 -15.21
C HIS A 159 7.95 -11.45 -14.28
N THR A 160 9.19 -10.89 -14.40
CA THR A 160 10.32 -11.32 -13.59
C THR A 160 10.57 -10.40 -12.39
N ALA A 161 10.93 -11.00 -11.27
CA ALA A 161 11.47 -10.33 -10.10
C ALA A 161 12.92 -10.77 -9.89
N ALA A 162 13.86 -9.82 -9.85
CA ALA A 162 15.30 -10.11 -9.72
C ALA A 162 15.81 -11.16 -10.74
N GLY A 163 15.31 -11.11 -11.98
CA GLY A 163 15.66 -12.01 -13.08
C GLY A 163 15.03 -13.40 -13.00
N ARG A 164 14.02 -13.60 -12.18
CA ARG A 164 13.28 -14.87 -12.06
C ARG A 164 11.81 -14.63 -12.32
N LEU A 165 11.15 -15.54 -13.03
CA LEU A 165 9.72 -15.49 -13.30
C LEU A 165 8.94 -15.58 -11.97
N ASP A 166 8.11 -14.59 -11.74
CA ASP A 166 7.18 -14.49 -10.59
C ASP A 166 5.77 -14.20 -11.10
N TRP A 167 5.22 -15.18 -11.83
CA TRP A 167 3.86 -15.13 -12.33
C TRP A 167 3.21 -16.50 -12.15
N HIS A 168 2.06 -16.55 -11.50
CA HIS A 168 1.48 -17.82 -11.10
C HIS A 168 -0.05 -17.76 -11.04
N ARG A 169 -0.66 -18.95 -11.04
CA ARG A 169 -2.06 -19.19 -10.71
C ARG A 169 -2.14 -20.25 -9.62
N ASN A 170 -2.73 -19.91 -8.47
CA ASN A 170 -2.90 -20.82 -7.31
C ASN A 170 -1.57 -21.47 -6.87
N GLY A 171 -0.49 -20.67 -6.85
CA GLY A 171 0.85 -21.12 -6.48
C GLY A 171 1.57 -21.99 -7.52
N LYS A 172 1.02 -22.14 -8.73
CA LYS A 172 1.71 -22.80 -9.85
C LYS A 172 2.23 -21.76 -10.81
N THR A 173 3.50 -21.88 -11.20
CA THR A 173 4.13 -21.01 -12.18
C THR A 173 3.34 -21.01 -13.49
N LEU A 174 3.12 -19.83 -14.02
CA LEU A 174 2.41 -19.60 -15.28
C LEU A 174 3.32 -18.84 -16.23
N TYR A 175 3.49 -19.39 -17.43
CA TYR A 175 4.17 -18.72 -18.55
C TYR A 175 3.10 -18.06 -19.41
N GLU A 176 3.02 -16.75 -19.36
CA GLU A 176 2.01 -15.97 -20.05
C GLU A 176 2.64 -14.69 -20.60
N GLU A 177 2.31 -14.34 -21.83
CA GLU A 177 2.74 -13.09 -22.45
C GLU A 177 1.68 -12.02 -22.25
N GLY A 178 2.11 -10.77 -22.13
CA GLY A 178 1.22 -9.62 -22.02
C GLY A 178 1.68 -8.58 -21.01
N TYR A 179 0.98 -7.49 -20.99
CA TYR A 179 1.22 -6.40 -20.04
C TYR A 179 0.53 -6.72 -18.71
N SER A 180 1.28 -6.82 -17.62
CA SER A 180 0.77 -7.33 -16.33
C SER A 180 -0.45 -6.57 -15.83
N THR A 181 -0.52 -5.25 -16.03
CA THR A 181 -1.67 -4.41 -15.65
C THR A 181 -2.95 -4.86 -16.38
N GLU A 182 -2.87 -5.14 -17.69
CA GLU A 182 -4.00 -5.66 -18.47
C GLU A 182 -4.36 -7.09 -18.08
N LEU A 183 -3.36 -7.94 -17.80
CA LEU A 183 -3.58 -9.32 -17.38
C LEU A 183 -4.29 -9.41 -16.03
N ILE A 184 -3.89 -8.58 -15.06
CA ILE A 184 -4.52 -8.49 -13.73
C ILE A 184 -5.99 -8.08 -13.86
N ALA A 185 -6.27 -7.04 -14.64
CA ALA A 185 -7.64 -6.59 -14.87
C ALA A 185 -8.48 -7.63 -15.61
N THR A 186 -7.91 -8.27 -16.61
CA THR A 186 -8.60 -9.32 -17.39
C THR A 186 -8.96 -10.52 -16.52
N GLU A 187 -8.09 -10.92 -15.59
CA GLU A 187 -8.41 -11.96 -14.63
C GLU A 187 -9.51 -11.54 -13.64
N ALA A 188 -9.44 -10.32 -13.12
CA ALA A 188 -10.49 -9.77 -12.26
C ALA A 188 -11.85 -9.75 -12.97
N ILE A 189 -11.89 -9.33 -14.24
CA ILE A 189 -13.10 -9.35 -15.08
C ILE A 189 -13.62 -10.78 -15.26
N LYS A 190 -12.75 -11.75 -15.55
CA LYS A 190 -13.15 -13.17 -15.64
C LYS A 190 -13.77 -13.69 -14.34
N ILE A 191 -13.20 -13.31 -13.18
CA ILE A 191 -13.74 -13.70 -11.89
C ILE A 191 -15.15 -13.11 -11.68
N ILE A 192 -15.35 -11.82 -12.00
CA ILE A 192 -16.63 -11.14 -11.91
C ILE A 192 -17.68 -11.82 -12.83
N GLN A 193 -17.32 -12.11 -14.07
CA GLN A 193 -18.20 -12.75 -15.06
C GLN A 193 -18.58 -14.20 -14.74
N ASN A 194 -17.70 -14.92 -14.05
CA ASN A 194 -17.90 -16.33 -13.73
C ASN A 194 -18.29 -16.58 -12.27
N LYS A 195 -18.58 -15.53 -11.49
CA LYS A 195 -19.05 -15.71 -10.11
C LYS A 195 -20.37 -16.46 -10.06
N ASP A 196 -20.56 -17.26 -9.04
CA ASP A 196 -21.88 -17.81 -8.73
C ASP A 196 -22.83 -16.66 -8.37
N GLN A 197 -23.99 -16.62 -9.02
CA GLN A 197 -24.98 -15.53 -8.82
C GLN A 197 -25.55 -15.50 -7.39
N ASN A 198 -25.58 -16.64 -6.71
CA ASN A 198 -26.13 -16.76 -5.36
C ASN A 198 -25.08 -16.61 -4.25
N THR A 199 -23.80 -16.50 -4.62
CA THR A 199 -22.68 -16.41 -3.68
C THR A 199 -22.06 -15.02 -3.79
N PRO A 200 -21.98 -14.23 -2.72
CA PRO A 200 -21.31 -12.94 -2.75
C PRO A 200 -19.81 -13.11 -2.99
N LEU A 201 -19.19 -12.13 -3.62
CA LEU A 201 -17.79 -12.14 -4.01
C LEU A 201 -16.98 -11.17 -3.14
N PHE A 202 -15.86 -11.66 -2.58
CA PHE A 202 -14.77 -10.83 -2.09
C PHE A 202 -13.61 -10.91 -3.09
N LEU A 203 -13.36 -9.82 -3.81
CA LEU A 203 -12.31 -9.72 -4.83
C LEU A 203 -11.29 -8.65 -4.45
N TYR A 204 -10.04 -9.06 -4.26
CA TYR A 204 -8.90 -8.18 -4.06
C TYR A 204 -8.11 -8.07 -5.37
N VAL A 205 -8.19 -6.93 -6.04
CA VAL A 205 -7.40 -6.58 -7.23
C VAL A 205 -6.24 -5.71 -6.79
N ALA A 206 -5.03 -6.24 -6.89
CA ALA A 206 -3.81 -5.59 -6.43
C ALA A 206 -2.87 -5.37 -7.60
N PHE A 207 -2.95 -4.20 -8.21
CA PHE A 207 -2.06 -3.84 -9.32
C PHE A 207 -0.62 -3.70 -8.85
N ASN A 208 0.34 -3.99 -9.74
CA ASN A 208 1.74 -3.62 -9.56
C ASN A 208 2.03 -2.21 -10.12
N ALA A 209 1.09 -1.60 -10.84
CA ALA A 209 1.21 -0.24 -11.38
C ALA A 209 0.87 0.82 -10.31
N PRO A 210 1.62 1.95 -10.31
CA PRO A 210 2.77 2.31 -11.16
C PRO A 210 4.16 2.01 -10.55
N HIS A 211 4.32 0.95 -9.74
CA HIS A 211 5.60 0.56 -9.10
C HIS A 211 6.72 0.29 -10.12
N THR A 212 7.95 0.55 -9.74
CA THR A 212 9.15 0.25 -10.53
C THR A 212 9.38 -1.26 -10.74
N PRO A 213 10.00 -1.68 -11.89
CA PRO A 213 10.47 -0.86 -13.02
C PRO A 213 9.29 -0.24 -13.77
N ILE A 214 9.36 1.06 -14.10
CA ILE A 214 8.25 1.72 -14.78
C ILE A 214 8.29 1.37 -16.26
N GLN A 215 7.27 0.68 -16.73
CA GLN A 215 7.14 0.23 -18.12
C GLN A 215 5.70 0.46 -18.60
N ALA A 216 5.52 0.76 -19.86
CA ALA A 216 4.22 0.92 -20.50
C ALA A 216 4.28 0.48 -21.95
N GLU A 217 3.12 0.22 -22.55
CA GLU A 217 3.03 -0.12 -23.96
C GLU A 217 3.35 1.09 -24.84
N LEU A 218 3.97 0.85 -25.99
CA LEU A 218 4.35 1.93 -26.93
C LEU A 218 3.16 2.79 -27.34
N LYS A 219 1.97 2.18 -27.56
CA LYS A 219 0.74 2.90 -27.91
C LYS A 219 0.35 3.95 -26.85
N ASP A 220 0.54 3.60 -25.56
CA ASP A 220 0.22 4.48 -24.45
C ASP A 220 1.29 5.57 -24.27
N ILE A 221 2.58 5.24 -24.49
CA ILE A 221 3.69 6.20 -24.44
C ILE A 221 3.55 7.27 -25.54
N GLU A 222 3.13 6.88 -26.74
CA GLU A 222 2.92 7.80 -27.87
C GLU A 222 1.85 8.86 -27.57
N ALA A 223 0.82 8.53 -26.79
CA ALA A 223 -0.21 9.48 -26.35
C ALA A 223 0.34 10.64 -25.52
N PHE A 224 1.49 10.44 -24.85
CA PHE A 224 2.18 11.46 -24.04
C PHE A 224 3.44 12.03 -24.74
N SER A 225 3.53 11.94 -26.08
CA SER A 225 4.68 12.45 -26.85
C SER A 225 4.92 13.96 -26.72
N TYR A 226 3.93 14.72 -26.26
CA TYR A 226 4.02 16.15 -25.98
C TYR A 226 4.84 16.49 -24.72
N LEU A 227 5.06 15.56 -23.80
CA LEU A 227 5.93 15.73 -22.64
C LEU A 227 7.40 15.65 -23.12
N GLU A 228 8.24 16.54 -22.62
CA GLU A 228 9.66 16.59 -23.02
C GLU A 228 10.47 15.45 -22.41
N ASP A 229 10.29 15.16 -21.11
CA ASP A 229 11.00 14.08 -20.40
C ASP A 229 10.43 12.71 -20.79
N LYS A 230 11.29 11.84 -21.28
CA LYS A 230 10.91 10.46 -21.66
C LYS A 230 10.42 9.63 -20.46
N LYS A 231 10.94 9.86 -19.26
CA LYS A 231 10.52 9.16 -18.05
C LYS A 231 9.11 9.59 -17.65
N ASP A 232 8.80 10.88 -17.78
CA ASP A 232 7.46 11.39 -17.54
C ASP A 232 6.44 10.80 -18.51
N ARG A 233 6.82 10.61 -19.80
CA ARG A 233 5.97 9.93 -20.78
C ARG A 233 5.64 8.50 -20.37
N VAL A 234 6.66 7.73 -19.99
CA VAL A 234 6.47 6.33 -19.60
C VAL A 234 5.66 6.21 -18.31
N TYR A 235 5.92 7.09 -17.34
CA TYR A 235 5.15 7.13 -16.10
C TYR A 235 3.69 7.50 -16.35
N ALA A 236 3.44 8.56 -17.10
CA ALA A 236 2.08 8.98 -17.46
C ALA A 236 1.32 7.90 -18.23
N ALA A 237 1.99 7.22 -19.16
CA ALA A 237 1.43 6.09 -19.89
C ALA A 237 1.08 4.91 -18.98
N ASN A 238 1.94 4.60 -17.99
CA ASN A 238 1.70 3.53 -17.03
C ASN A 238 0.47 3.84 -16.14
N VAL A 239 0.38 5.07 -15.59
CA VAL A 239 -0.77 5.50 -14.78
C VAL A 239 -2.05 5.57 -15.61
N SER A 240 -1.98 6.05 -16.86
CA SER A 240 -3.14 6.08 -17.77
C SER A 240 -3.63 4.68 -18.15
N ALA A 241 -2.71 3.72 -18.34
CA ALA A 241 -3.06 2.33 -18.56
C ALA A 241 -3.73 1.72 -17.31
N LEU A 242 -3.21 2.01 -16.12
CA LEU A 242 -3.82 1.59 -14.85
C LEU A 242 -5.26 2.13 -14.71
N ASP A 243 -5.47 3.42 -14.96
CA ASP A 243 -6.80 4.05 -14.93
C ASP A 243 -7.77 3.37 -15.92
N ARG A 244 -7.32 3.11 -17.15
CA ARG A 244 -8.11 2.38 -18.16
C ARG A 244 -8.53 1.01 -17.66
N GLU A 245 -7.61 0.26 -17.06
CA GLU A 245 -7.88 -1.08 -16.57
C GLU A 245 -8.82 -1.09 -15.35
N ILE A 246 -8.74 -0.09 -14.48
CA ILE A 246 -9.72 0.13 -13.40
C ILE A 246 -11.11 0.37 -14.00
N GLY A 247 -11.21 1.22 -15.03
CA GLY A 247 -12.47 1.46 -15.75
C GLY A 247 -13.07 0.20 -16.34
N ARG A 248 -12.26 -0.69 -16.93
CA ARG A 248 -12.70 -1.98 -17.48
C ARG A 248 -13.30 -2.89 -16.39
N ILE A 249 -12.70 -2.92 -15.21
CA ILE A 249 -13.21 -3.72 -14.07
C ILE A 249 -14.56 -3.17 -13.60
N ILE A 250 -14.69 -1.85 -13.43
CA ILE A 250 -15.94 -1.20 -13.01
C ILE A 250 -17.03 -1.46 -14.06
N GLN A 251 -16.69 -1.36 -15.34
CA GLN A 251 -17.63 -1.67 -16.43
C GLN A 251 -18.09 -3.14 -16.40
N ALA A 252 -17.22 -4.08 -16.03
CA ALA A 252 -17.61 -5.48 -15.88
C ALA A 252 -18.62 -5.67 -14.74
N VAL A 253 -18.40 -5.03 -13.56
CA VAL A 253 -19.37 -5.04 -12.45
C VAL A 253 -20.73 -4.47 -12.88
N GLU A 254 -20.73 -3.38 -13.67
CA GLU A 254 -21.94 -2.76 -14.20
C GLU A 254 -22.65 -3.67 -15.23
N SER A 255 -21.87 -4.28 -16.15
CA SER A 255 -22.38 -5.14 -17.22
C SER A 255 -22.99 -6.44 -16.71
N GLU A 256 -22.46 -6.99 -15.60
CA GLU A 256 -23.03 -8.15 -14.92
C GLU A 256 -24.24 -7.81 -14.04
N GLY A 257 -24.62 -6.52 -13.96
CA GLY A 257 -25.81 -6.05 -13.23
C GLY A 257 -25.67 -6.11 -11.71
N ILE A 258 -24.46 -6.20 -11.17
CA ILE A 258 -24.18 -6.36 -9.73
C ILE A 258 -23.67 -5.08 -9.06
N LEU A 259 -23.71 -3.94 -9.75
CA LEU A 259 -23.14 -2.68 -9.24
C LEU A 259 -23.83 -2.18 -7.96
N GLU A 260 -25.17 -2.32 -7.87
CA GLU A 260 -25.93 -1.94 -6.68
C GLU A 260 -25.72 -2.87 -5.48
N GLU A 261 -25.15 -4.05 -5.74
CA GLU A 261 -24.81 -5.06 -4.75
C GLU A 261 -23.30 -5.12 -4.47
N THR A 262 -22.52 -4.13 -4.91
CA THR A 262 -21.06 -4.17 -4.80
C THR A 262 -20.51 -2.93 -4.11
N ILE A 263 -19.77 -3.14 -3.04
CA ILE A 263 -18.91 -2.13 -2.41
C ILE A 263 -17.58 -2.10 -3.17
N ILE A 264 -17.24 -0.96 -3.75
CA ILE A 264 -15.96 -0.75 -4.44
C ILE A 264 -15.10 0.17 -3.58
N VAL A 265 -13.90 -0.29 -3.21
CA VAL A 265 -12.90 0.50 -2.49
C VAL A 265 -11.67 0.63 -3.36
N PHE A 266 -11.21 1.84 -3.58
CA PHE A 266 -10.00 2.18 -4.33
C PHE A 266 -9.03 2.94 -3.42
N PHE A 267 -7.74 2.57 -3.42
CA PHE A 267 -6.68 3.36 -2.78
C PHE A 267 -5.29 2.90 -3.23
N SER A 268 -4.24 3.67 -2.87
CA SER A 268 -2.84 3.29 -3.06
C SER A 268 -2.23 2.71 -1.78
N ASP A 269 -1.29 1.78 -1.90
CA ASP A 269 -0.67 1.15 -0.74
C ASP A 269 0.35 2.03 0.00
N ASN A 270 0.91 3.03 -0.65
CA ASN A 270 1.75 4.08 -0.06
C ASN A 270 1.86 5.26 -1.03
N GLY A 271 2.47 6.35 -0.57
CA GLY A 271 2.79 7.48 -1.43
C GLY A 271 3.82 7.13 -2.51
N PRO A 272 4.05 8.03 -3.48
CA PRO A 272 4.88 7.78 -4.65
C PRO A 272 6.36 7.75 -4.28
N VAL A 273 7.15 7.19 -5.21
CA VAL A 273 8.62 7.18 -5.08
C VAL A 273 9.19 8.34 -5.89
N PHE A 274 9.58 9.41 -5.21
CA PHE A 274 10.34 10.50 -5.82
C PHE A 274 11.24 11.16 -4.76
N ASP A 275 12.23 11.93 -5.20
CA ASP A 275 13.18 12.64 -4.33
C ASP A 275 13.76 11.79 -3.18
N ILE A 276 14.12 10.57 -3.54
CA ILE A 276 14.59 9.59 -2.58
C ILE A 276 15.98 9.98 -2.09
N ASP A 277 16.20 9.83 -0.77
CA ASP A 277 17.50 9.98 -0.14
C ASP A 277 18.60 9.26 -0.96
N PRO A 278 19.75 9.92 -1.23
CA PRO A 278 20.86 9.31 -1.97
C PRO A 278 21.30 7.93 -1.44
N ILE A 279 21.17 7.68 -0.14
CA ILE A 279 21.47 6.37 0.47
C ILE A 279 20.49 5.31 -0.02
N VAL A 280 19.20 5.65 -0.14
CA VAL A 280 18.19 4.72 -0.67
C VAL A 280 18.47 4.37 -2.12
N LYS A 281 18.88 5.35 -2.94
CA LYS A 281 19.28 5.12 -4.34
C LYS A 281 20.45 4.14 -4.49
N VAL A 282 21.35 4.11 -3.51
CA VAL A 282 22.46 3.16 -3.48
C VAL A 282 22.00 1.76 -3.11
N ILE A 283 21.07 1.63 -2.16
CA ILE A 283 20.56 0.35 -1.65
C ILE A 283 19.55 -0.27 -2.62
N ALA A 284 18.75 0.57 -3.25
CA ALA A 284 17.70 0.16 -4.20
C ALA A 284 17.84 0.94 -5.52
N PRO A 285 18.83 0.63 -6.35
CA PRO A 285 19.13 1.38 -7.58
C PRO A 285 17.99 1.34 -8.61
N ASN A 286 17.11 0.36 -8.55
CA ASN A 286 15.90 0.29 -9.36
C ASN A 286 14.90 1.44 -9.06
N LEU A 287 15.01 2.11 -7.91
CA LEU A 287 14.19 3.27 -7.57
C LEU A 287 14.69 4.58 -8.21
N ILE A 288 15.86 4.57 -8.87
CA ILE A 288 16.45 5.79 -9.49
C ILE A 288 15.51 6.39 -10.56
N ASP A 289 14.77 5.55 -11.24
CA ASP A 289 13.85 5.94 -12.32
C ASP A 289 12.40 6.13 -11.85
N ALA A 290 12.16 6.02 -10.55
CA ALA A 290 10.84 6.21 -10.00
C ALA A 290 10.35 7.65 -10.16
N LYS A 291 9.07 7.80 -10.42
CA LYS A 291 8.35 9.05 -10.63
C LYS A 291 7.08 9.04 -9.80
N GLY A 292 6.49 10.21 -9.62
CA GLY A 292 5.21 10.39 -8.94
C GLY A 292 5.09 11.79 -8.36
N SER A 293 3.93 12.10 -7.81
CA SER A 293 3.61 13.40 -7.26
C SER A 293 2.83 13.28 -5.95
N THR A 294 3.22 14.08 -4.96
CA THR A 294 2.45 14.25 -3.72
C THR A 294 1.59 15.52 -3.72
N ALA A 295 1.54 16.27 -4.83
CA ALA A 295 0.94 17.61 -4.90
C ALA A 295 1.45 18.55 -3.79
N GLY A 296 2.73 18.43 -3.43
CA GLY A 296 3.39 19.26 -2.42
C GLY A 296 3.27 18.76 -0.97
N LEU A 297 2.55 17.68 -0.69
CA LEU A 297 2.61 17.03 0.62
C LEU A 297 4.04 16.57 0.90
N ARG A 298 4.50 16.79 2.12
CA ARG A 298 5.89 16.55 2.51
C ARG A 298 6.20 15.05 2.58
N GLY A 299 7.40 14.65 2.15
CA GLY A 299 7.84 13.25 2.13
C GLY A 299 7.36 12.48 0.91
N SER A 300 7.70 11.20 0.87
CA SER A 300 7.37 10.26 -0.21
C SER A 300 7.39 8.83 0.37
N LYS A 301 7.28 7.80 -0.45
CA LYS A 301 7.43 6.39 -0.03
C LYS A 301 8.60 6.24 0.97
N VAL A 302 8.46 5.37 1.93
CA VAL A 302 9.32 5.08 3.10
C VAL A 302 9.30 6.14 4.21
N SER A 303 8.62 7.28 4.03
CA SER A 303 8.47 8.31 5.07
C SER A 303 7.06 8.32 5.65
N ALA A 304 6.93 8.47 6.97
CA ALA A 304 5.65 8.63 7.66
C ALA A 304 5.12 10.09 7.66
N LEU A 305 5.71 10.98 6.84
CA LEU A 305 5.15 12.29 6.52
C LEU A 305 3.97 12.16 5.54
N GLU A 306 3.14 13.21 5.43
CA GLU A 306 1.88 13.17 4.67
C GLU A 306 2.05 12.59 3.25
N GLY A 307 3.07 13.02 2.51
CA GLY A 307 3.32 12.55 1.15
C GLY A 307 3.67 11.06 1.02
N GLY A 308 4.10 10.42 2.10
CA GLY A 308 4.39 8.97 2.10
C GLY A 308 3.21 8.10 2.54
N ILE A 309 2.25 8.66 3.29
CA ILE A 309 1.18 7.88 3.92
C ILE A 309 -0.24 8.33 3.57
N ARG A 310 -0.46 9.59 3.17
CA ARG A 310 -1.75 10.07 2.67
C ARG A 310 -1.87 9.76 1.19
N VAL A 311 -2.82 8.92 0.84
CA VAL A 311 -2.93 8.34 -0.51
C VAL A 311 -4.29 8.65 -1.13
N PRO A 312 -4.39 8.69 -2.48
CA PRO A 312 -5.68 8.81 -3.15
C PRO A 312 -6.55 7.62 -2.78
N ALA A 313 -7.81 7.88 -2.40
CA ALA A 313 -8.74 6.84 -1.99
C ALA A 313 -10.19 7.24 -2.24
N ALA A 314 -11.02 6.25 -2.57
CA ALA A 314 -12.46 6.40 -2.73
C ALA A 314 -13.20 5.12 -2.30
N ILE A 315 -14.45 5.29 -1.88
CA ILE A 315 -15.39 4.20 -1.67
C ILE A 315 -16.70 4.50 -2.41
N TRP A 316 -17.23 3.52 -3.10
CA TRP A 316 -18.49 3.61 -3.79
C TRP A 316 -19.37 2.39 -3.55
N TRP A 317 -20.59 2.62 -3.16
CA TRP A 317 -21.66 1.63 -3.15
C TRP A 317 -22.93 2.30 -3.67
N LYS A 318 -23.28 2.01 -4.91
CA LYS A 318 -24.40 2.66 -5.60
C LYS A 318 -25.68 2.53 -4.80
N GLY A 319 -26.34 3.67 -4.53
CA GLY A 319 -27.55 3.76 -3.73
C GLY A 319 -27.33 3.77 -2.21
N VAL A 320 -26.08 3.65 -1.73
CA VAL A 320 -25.73 3.65 -0.28
C VAL A 320 -24.68 4.72 0.04
N ILE A 321 -23.58 4.75 -0.71
CA ILE A 321 -22.53 5.77 -0.63
C ILE A 321 -22.36 6.37 -2.02
N GLU A 322 -22.75 7.63 -2.18
CA GLU A 322 -22.76 8.34 -3.46
C GLU A 322 -22.12 9.71 -3.30
N ASP A 323 -21.90 10.38 -4.42
CA ASP A 323 -21.35 11.71 -4.65
C ASP A 323 -21.13 12.56 -3.39
N SER A 324 -19.95 12.40 -2.80
CA SER A 324 -19.57 13.12 -1.58
C SER A 324 -18.06 13.13 -1.38
N LYS A 325 -17.63 14.01 -0.47
CA LYS A 325 -16.25 14.06 0.01
C LYS A 325 -16.26 13.92 1.52
N SER A 326 -15.42 13.04 2.05
CA SER A 326 -15.29 12.83 3.48
C SER A 326 -13.92 13.27 3.98
N ASP A 327 -13.94 14.09 5.01
CA ASP A 327 -12.76 14.45 5.79
C ASP A 327 -12.54 13.53 7.00
N GLN A 328 -13.27 12.41 7.06
CA GLN A 328 -13.05 11.38 8.08
C GLN A 328 -11.61 10.87 8.00
N PHE A 329 -10.92 10.87 9.13
CA PHE A 329 -9.64 10.17 9.24
C PHE A 329 -9.88 8.67 9.14
N PHE A 330 -9.29 8.07 8.13
CA PHE A 330 -9.42 6.65 7.85
C PHE A 330 -8.02 6.05 7.71
N PHE A 331 -7.71 5.06 8.51
CA PHE A 331 -6.42 4.35 8.48
C PHE A 331 -6.62 3.00 7.83
N VAL A 332 -5.62 2.52 7.12
CA VAL A 332 -5.72 1.29 6.34
C VAL A 332 -6.18 0.08 7.17
N GLN A 333 -5.82 0.01 8.45
CA GLN A 333 -6.31 -1.03 9.37
C GLN A 333 -7.80 -0.92 9.70
N ASP A 334 -8.45 0.24 9.46
CA ASP A 334 -9.89 0.43 9.66
C ASP A 334 -10.73 -0.30 8.60
N LEU A 335 -10.11 -0.67 7.45
CA LEU A 335 -10.82 -1.35 6.36
C LEU A 335 -11.43 -2.68 6.79
N LEU A 336 -10.69 -3.53 7.50
CA LEU A 336 -11.21 -4.82 7.93
C LEU A 336 -12.49 -4.68 8.77
N PRO A 337 -12.51 -4.00 9.93
CA PRO A 337 -13.72 -3.90 10.73
C PRO A 337 -14.84 -3.13 10.01
N THR A 338 -14.50 -2.16 9.16
CA THR A 338 -15.50 -1.36 8.44
C THR A 338 -16.20 -2.18 7.34
N LEU A 339 -15.44 -2.96 6.55
CA LEU A 339 -16.03 -3.78 5.49
C LEU A 339 -16.81 -4.97 6.03
N LEU A 340 -16.38 -5.57 7.16
CA LEU A 340 -17.17 -6.60 7.83
C LEU A 340 -18.50 -6.04 8.34
N ALA A 341 -18.51 -4.85 8.92
CA ALA A 341 -19.74 -4.19 9.34
C ALA A 341 -20.65 -3.82 8.15
N ALA A 342 -20.07 -3.29 7.06
CA ALA A 342 -20.80 -3.00 5.83
C ALA A 342 -21.47 -4.25 5.21
N ALA A 343 -20.82 -5.40 5.35
CA ALA A 343 -21.31 -6.70 4.88
C ALA A 343 -22.16 -7.45 5.91
N ASN A 344 -22.52 -6.84 7.04
CA ASN A 344 -23.26 -7.44 8.16
C ASN A 344 -22.61 -8.74 8.68
N ILE A 345 -21.28 -8.83 8.62
CA ILE A 345 -20.52 -9.97 9.13
C ILE A 345 -20.14 -9.70 10.59
N GLU A 346 -20.85 -10.31 11.51
CA GLU A 346 -20.48 -10.32 12.93
C GLU A 346 -19.42 -11.39 13.19
N THR A 347 -18.40 -11.03 13.96
CA THR A 347 -17.35 -11.96 14.31
C THR A 347 -16.76 -11.64 15.69
N GLU A 348 -16.36 -12.68 16.39
CA GLU A 348 -15.68 -12.55 17.67
C GLU A 348 -14.26 -11.99 17.51
N GLY A 349 -13.77 -11.30 18.52
CA GLY A 349 -12.40 -10.80 18.57
C GLY A 349 -12.15 -9.47 17.87
N MET A 350 -13.19 -8.81 17.34
CA MET A 350 -13.07 -7.49 16.70
C MET A 350 -12.54 -6.42 17.65
N GLU A 351 -12.79 -6.58 18.96
CA GLU A 351 -12.28 -5.68 20.00
C GLU A 351 -10.76 -5.72 20.15
N LYS A 352 -10.10 -6.73 19.60
CA LYS A 352 -8.64 -6.88 19.62
C LYS A 352 -7.94 -6.20 18.43
N LEU A 353 -8.72 -5.70 17.47
CA LEU A 353 -8.18 -4.98 16.32
C LEU A 353 -7.73 -3.57 16.73
N ASP A 354 -6.69 -3.07 16.11
CA ASP A 354 -6.27 -1.67 16.24
C ASP A 354 -7.16 -0.77 15.38
N GLY A 355 -7.59 -1.27 14.24
CA GLY A 355 -8.53 -0.61 13.34
C GLY A 355 -9.92 -0.45 13.98
N LYS A 356 -10.60 0.62 13.58
CA LYS A 356 -11.93 0.97 14.08
C LYS A 356 -12.96 0.83 12.96
N ASN A 357 -14.13 0.28 13.31
CA ASN A 357 -15.27 0.31 12.40
C ASN A 357 -15.69 1.76 12.15
N LYS A 358 -15.67 2.19 10.90
CA LYS A 358 -16.06 3.52 10.43
C LYS A 358 -17.31 3.51 9.56
N TRP A 359 -18.02 2.38 9.48
CA TRP A 359 -19.14 2.22 8.56
C TRP A 359 -20.23 3.28 8.76
N ASP A 360 -20.72 3.46 9.98
CA ASP A 360 -21.74 4.46 10.28
C ASP A 360 -21.26 5.90 10.01
N ASN A 361 -19.98 6.16 10.19
CA ASN A 361 -19.36 7.46 9.90
C ASN A 361 -19.31 7.74 8.38
N LEU A 362 -19.02 6.71 7.58
CA LEU A 362 -19.04 6.84 6.11
C LEU A 362 -20.45 7.09 5.61
N ILE A 363 -21.46 6.30 6.04
CA ILE A 363 -22.85 6.49 5.63
C ILE A 363 -23.38 7.88 6.02
N SER A 364 -23.12 8.33 7.25
CA SER A 364 -23.58 9.63 7.73
C SER A 364 -22.69 10.80 7.31
N ASN A 365 -21.57 10.53 6.67
CA ASN A 365 -20.49 11.49 6.37
C ASN A 365 -20.09 12.32 7.61
N THR A 366 -20.02 11.66 8.77
CA THR A 366 -19.70 12.29 10.06
C THR A 366 -18.23 12.11 10.38
N VAL A 367 -17.51 13.21 10.60
CA VAL A 367 -16.09 13.20 10.94
C VAL A 367 -15.90 12.97 12.43
N ILE A 368 -15.19 11.90 12.78
CA ILE A 368 -14.71 11.65 14.15
C ILE A 368 -13.19 11.78 14.15
N ALA A 369 -12.66 12.59 15.05
CA ALA A 369 -11.23 12.76 15.23
C ALA A 369 -10.55 11.42 15.58
N PRO A 370 -9.33 11.17 15.10
CA PRO A 370 -8.59 9.98 15.47
C PRO A 370 -8.21 10.00 16.95
N GLU A 371 -8.18 8.84 17.55
CA GLU A 371 -7.69 8.64 18.92
C GLU A 371 -6.53 7.63 18.87
N ASN A 372 -5.31 8.14 19.08
CA ASN A 372 -4.07 7.35 19.11
C ASN A 372 -3.90 6.41 17.89
N ALA A 373 -4.34 6.83 16.71
CA ALA A 373 -4.17 6.05 15.50
C ALA A 373 -2.71 6.09 15.05
N PHE A 374 -2.19 4.94 14.60
CA PHE A 374 -0.77 4.75 14.33
C PHE A 374 -0.54 4.11 12.96
N VAL A 375 0.45 4.66 12.24
CA VAL A 375 1.01 4.08 11.03
C VAL A 375 2.53 4.20 11.04
N GLY A 376 3.24 3.30 10.33
CA GLY A 376 4.69 3.36 10.27
C GLY A 376 5.31 2.22 9.48
N ALA A 377 6.64 2.25 9.38
CA ALA A 377 7.46 1.17 8.81
C ALA A 377 8.91 1.28 9.28
N ARG A 378 9.65 0.17 9.16
CA ARG A 378 11.10 0.10 9.41
C ARG A 378 11.81 -0.33 8.13
N VAL A 379 12.32 0.60 7.37
CA VAL A 379 13.12 0.31 6.16
C VAL A 379 14.56 0.75 6.38
N ILE A 380 14.87 2.01 6.13
CA ILE A 380 16.18 2.61 6.39
C ILE A 380 16.16 3.35 7.71
N ALA A 381 15.04 3.97 8.01
CA ALA A 381 14.70 4.53 9.29
C ALA A 381 13.45 3.82 9.86
N ASP A 382 13.28 3.91 11.14
CA ASP A 382 12.05 3.57 11.83
C ASP A 382 11.16 4.80 11.76
N GLU A 383 10.26 4.80 10.78
CA GLU A 383 9.36 5.90 10.44
C GLU A 383 8.00 5.67 11.09
N ARG A 384 7.47 6.67 11.79
CA ARG A 384 6.26 6.56 12.58
C ARG A 384 5.44 7.83 12.54
N ALA A 385 4.13 7.69 12.48
CA ALA A 385 3.17 8.76 12.69
C ALA A 385 2.07 8.31 13.66
N LEU A 386 1.85 9.11 14.70
CA LEU A 386 0.76 8.97 15.67
C LEU A 386 -0.19 10.14 15.49
N PHE A 387 -1.48 9.84 15.39
CA PHE A 387 -2.55 10.82 15.23
C PHE A 387 -3.44 10.84 16.46
N ASP A 388 -3.68 12.02 17.06
CA ASP A 388 -4.60 12.23 18.18
C ASP A 388 -5.33 13.57 18.00
N GLY A 389 -6.61 13.52 17.71
CA GLY A 389 -7.36 14.71 17.34
C GLY A 389 -6.87 15.34 16.01
N GLN A 390 -6.51 16.61 16.08
CA GLN A 390 -5.92 17.35 14.95
C GLN A 390 -4.39 17.21 14.86
N TRP A 391 -3.79 16.56 15.85
CA TRP A 391 -2.34 16.49 16.01
C TRP A 391 -1.76 15.24 15.36
N LYS A 392 -0.63 15.43 14.70
CA LYS A 392 0.23 14.36 14.20
C LYS A 392 1.62 14.50 14.82
N LEU A 393 2.04 13.48 15.55
CA LEU A 393 3.42 13.31 15.98
C LEU A 393 4.14 12.45 14.96
N TYR A 394 5.13 13.04 14.27
CA TYR A 394 6.06 12.33 13.41
C TYR A 394 7.31 11.94 14.18
N SER A 395 7.87 10.78 13.90
CA SER A 395 9.15 10.32 14.41
C SER A 395 9.92 9.54 13.35
N SER A 396 11.21 9.84 13.21
CA SER A 396 12.13 9.10 12.35
C SER A 396 13.42 8.79 13.10
N LYS A 397 13.78 7.50 13.13
CA LYS A 397 15.02 7.02 13.76
C LYS A 397 15.84 6.23 12.72
N PRO A 398 16.93 6.79 12.21
CA PRO A 398 17.85 6.07 11.35
C PRO A 398 18.31 4.76 12.00
N GLN A 399 18.32 3.66 11.23
CA GLN A 399 18.65 2.34 11.77
C GLN A 399 20.12 1.94 11.53
N LEU A 400 20.75 2.54 10.54
CA LEU A 400 22.14 2.23 10.16
C LEU A 400 23.19 2.96 11.02
N ILE A 401 22.79 4.00 11.73
CA ILE A 401 23.68 4.80 12.58
C ILE A 401 23.07 5.01 13.97
N PRO A 402 23.87 5.00 15.05
CA PRO A 402 23.36 5.11 16.41
C PRO A 402 23.06 6.57 16.79
N VAL A 403 22.04 7.14 16.17
CA VAL A 403 21.53 8.49 16.50
C VAL A 403 20.16 8.41 17.14
N SER A 404 19.81 9.44 17.91
CA SER A 404 18.50 9.57 18.50
C SER A 404 17.43 9.80 17.43
N ALA A 405 16.20 9.41 17.73
CA ALA A 405 15.07 9.73 16.88
C ALA A 405 14.88 11.26 16.78
N SER A 406 14.54 11.73 15.59
CA SER A 406 13.98 13.05 15.34
C SER A 406 12.48 13.02 15.50
N TYR A 407 11.89 14.14 15.92
CA TYR A 407 10.44 14.28 16.10
C TYR A 407 9.97 15.58 15.49
N GLY A 408 8.69 15.63 15.10
CA GLY A 408 7.97 16.83 14.73
C GLY A 408 6.51 16.71 15.15
N LEU A 409 5.91 17.81 15.60
CA LEU A 409 4.49 17.91 15.96
C LEU A 409 3.78 18.85 15.01
N TYR A 410 2.74 18.36 14.35
CA TYR A 410 2.00 19.12 13.34
C TYR A 410 0.50 19.16 13.65
N ASN A 411 -0.16 20.29 13.36
CA ASN A 411 -1.60 20.38 13.29
C ASN A 411 -2.03 20.15 11.83
N ILE A 412 -2.36 18.92 11.47
CA ILE A 412 -2.62 18.53 10.09
C ILE A 412 -3.97 18.98 9.52
N LEU A 413 -4.84 19.57 10.34
CA LEU A 413 -6.05 20.24 9.86
C LEU A 413 -5.72 21.61 9.26
N ASP A 414 -4.80 22.34 9.89
CA ASP A 414 -4.39 23.68 9.49
C ASP A 414 -3.15 23.68 8.59
N ASP A 415 -2.25 22.70 8.78
CA ASP A 415 -1.00 22.54 8.04
C ASP A 415 -0.84 21.09 7.53
N PRO A 416 -1.59 20.68 6.50
CA PRO A 416 -1.46 19.34 5.90
C PRO A 416 -0.13 19.14 5.16
N TYR A 417 0.66 20.19 4.98
CA TYR A 417 1.97 20.14 4.32
C TYR A 417 3.12 19.96 5.32
N GLU A 418 2.84 19.96 6.63
CA GLU A 418 3.82 19.75 7.71
C GLU A 418 4.98 20.76 7.65
N THR A 419 4.65 22.03 7.37
CA THR A 419 5.63 23.12 7.18
C THR A 419 6.07 23.74 8.50
N VAL A 420 5.24 23.66 9.55
CA VAL A 420 5.48 24.31 10.85
C VAL A 420 5.51 23.27 11.97
N ASP A 421 6.71 23.00 12.49
CA ASP A 421 6.86 22.14 13.69
C ASP A 421 6.43 22.91 14.95
N LEU A 422 5.42 22.39 15.63
CA LEU A 422 4.83 22.97 16.82
C LEU A 422 5.33 22.31 18.13
N SER A 423 6.36 21.46 18.07
CA SER A 423 6.87 20.74 19.25
C SER A 423 7.35 21.64 20.39
N GLU A 424 7.94 22.79 20.06
CA GLU A 424 8.37 23.81 21.03
C GLU A 424 7.22 24.71 21.51
N VAL A 425 6.21 24.92 20.65
CA VAL A 425 5.06 25.80 20.93
C VAL A 425 4.01 25.08 21.79
N GLU A 426 3.81 23.77 21.55
CA GLU A 426 2.84 22.91 22.22
C GLU A 426 3.51 21.75 23.01
N PRO A 427 4.43 22.06 23.95
CA PRO A 427 5.25 21.03 24.62
C PRO A 427 4.44 20.02 25.43
N LYS A 428 3.26 20.40 25.95
CA LYS A 428 2.40 19.48 26.71
C LYS A 428 1.78 18.42 25.81
N ILE A 429 1.34 18.81 24.62
CA ILE A 429 0.78 17.90 23.61
C ILE A 429 1.89 16.99 23.09
N PHE A 430 3.03 17.58 22.74
CA PHE A 430 4.20 16.86 22.28
C PHE A 430 4.64 15.74 23.24
N GLU A 431 4.83 16.04 24.53
CA GLU A 431 5.24 15.05 25.51
C GLU A 431 4.15 14.01 25.79
N LYS A 432 2.85 14.39 25.79
CA LYS A 432 1.74 13.43 25.86
C LYS A 432 1.82 12.43 24.72
N MET A 433 1.94 12.90 23.48
CA MET A 433 1.95 12.05 22.29
C MET A 433 3.22 11.17 22.22
N LYS A 434 4.38 11.68 22.62
CA LYS A 434 5.60 10.86 22.75
C LYS A 434 5.43 9.71 23.72
N LYS A 435 4.83 9.98 24.88
CA LYS A 435 4.53 8.93 25.88
C LYS A 435 3.58 7.88 25.31
N THR A 436 2.55 8.31 24.58
CA THR A 436 1.61 7.40 23.92
C THR A 436 2.34 6.57 22.87
N LEU A 437 3.18 7.19 22.03
CA LEU A 437 3.96 6.47 21.02
C LEU A 437 4.85 5.40 21.67
N SER A 438 5.55 5.74 22.77
CA SER A 438 6.37 4.77 23.50
C SER A 438 5.55 3.59 24.04
N SER A 439 4.31 3.81 24.52
CA SER A 439 3.44 2.71 24.98
C SER A 439 2.95 1.81 23.82
N ILE A 440 2.84 2.34 22.61
CA ILE A 440 2.55 1.56 21.40
C ILE A 440 3.77 0.72 21.04
N GLU A 441 4.98 1.28 21.16
CA GLU A 441 6.25 0.58 20.90
C GLU A 441 6.47 -0.62 21.84
N GLU A 442 6.01 -0.56 23.08
CA GLU A 442 6.10 -1.69 24.02
C GLU A 442 5.35 -2.95 23.52
N ARG A 443 4.42 -2.79 22.57
CA ARG A 443 3.69 -3.90 21.94
C ARG A 443 4.41 -4.51 20.74
N ASP A 444 5.58 -4.01 20.39
CA ASP A 444 6.33 -4.45 19.22
C ASP A 444 6.75 -5.93 19.33
N VAL A 445 6.08 -6.77 18.57
CA VAL A 445 6.36 -8.22 18.50
C VAL A 445 7.67 -8.54 17.76
N VAL A 446 8.22 -7.57 17.04
CA VAL A 446 9.43 -7.73 16.22
C VAL A 446 10.69 -7.38 16.99
N GLY A 447 10.60 -6.40 17.92
CA GLY A 447 11.73 -5.90 18.71
C GLY A 447 12.78 -5.18 17.85
N ASP A 448 13.95 -4.94 18.43
CA ASP A 448 15.08 -4.30 17.72
C ASP A 448 15.66 -5.27 16.68
N MET A 449 15.40 -5.02 15.41
CA MET A 449 16.04 -5.72 14.30
C MET A 449 17.32 -5.01 13.89
N ASN A 450 18.37 -5.78 13.65
CA ASN A 450 19.52 -5.27 12.90
C ASN A 450 19.10 -5.18 11.41
N PRO A 451 18.95 -3.99 10.83
CA PRO A 451 18.46 -3.85 9.44
C PRO A 451 19.41 -4.49 8.43
N ALA A 452 20.72 -4.44 8.67
CA ALA A 452 21.72 -5.05 7.80
C ALA A 452 21.57 -6.58 7.80
N HIS A 453 21.30 -7.20 8.96
CA HIS A 453 21.07 -8.63 9.08
C HIS A 453 19.76 -9.05 8.39
N ALA A 454 18.70 -8.27 8.60
CA ALA A 454 17.39 -8.51 8.00
C ALA A 454 17.42 -8.38 6.46
N TYR A 455 18.22 -7.45 5.92
CA TYR A 455 18.42 -7.28 4.47
C TYR A 455 19.23 -8.42 3.84
N LEU A 456 20.23 -8.95 4.58
CA LEU A 456 21.19 -9.93 4.05
C LEU A 456 20.80 -11.37 4.32
N HIS A 457 20.10 -11.66 5.41
CA HIS A 457 19.87 -13.02 5.91
C HIS A 457 18.41 -13.38 6.18
N GLY A 458 17.47 -12.46 6.03
CA GLY A 458 16.09 -12.65 6.48
C GLY A 458 15.96 -12.59 8.00
N ASP A 459 14.75 -12.82 8.52
CA ASP A 459 14.50 -12.83 9.97
C ASP A 459 14.77 -14.22 10.56
N ASP A 460 15.91 -14.39 11.25
CA ASP A 460 16.32 -15.67 11.87
C ASP A 460 15.40 -16.14 13.00
N ARG A 461 14.47 -15.31 13.47
CA ARG A 461 13.60 -15.65 14.60
C ARG A 461 12.58 -16.72 14.31
N GLN A 462 12.30 -17.04 13.05
CA GLN A 462 11.33 -18.06 12.65
C GLN A 462 11.93 -19.40 12.24
N GLY A 463 13.21 -19.66 12.54
CA GLY A 463 13.92 -20.93 12.43
C GLY A 463 13.39 -21.86 11.34
N GLY A 464 13.86 -21.72 10.11
CA GLY A 464 13.47 -22.59 9.02
C GLY A 464 14.64 -22.82 8.08
N GLU A 465 14.74 -24.04 7.54
CA GLU A 465 15.71 -24.35 6.49
C GLU A 465 15.45 -23.51 5.26
N SER A 466 16.50 -23.06 4.57
CA SER A 466 16.44 -22.34 3.31
C SER A 466 15.71 -23.17 2.26
N LEU A 467 14.44 -22.88 2.03
CA LEU A 467 13.70 -23.49 0.95
C LEU A 467 13.91 -22.68 -0.32
N ALA A 468 14.24 -23.36 -1.41
CA ALA A 468 14.16 -22.77 -2.75
C ALA A 468 12.75 -22.18 -2.95
N SER A 469 12.66 -21.06 -3.65
CA SER A 469 11.37 -20.45 -3.99
C SER A 469 10.41 -21.51 -4.53
N PRO A 470 9.29 -21.78 -3.88
CA PRO A 470 8.46 -22.95 -4.16
C PRO A 470 7.80 -22.97 -5.56
N TRP A 471 7.73 -21.83 -6.25
CA TRP A 471 7.28 -21.72 -7.64
C TRP A 471 8.35 -22.08 -8.68
N LEU A 472 9.57 -22.41 -8.24
CA LEU A 472 10.67 -22.89 -9.08
C LEU A 472 10.68 -24.43 -9.24
N GLU A 473 9.57 -25.10 -9.02
CA GLU A 473 9.42 -26.51 -9.34
C GLU A 473 9.44 -26.70 -10.87
N GLY A 474 10.63 -26.77 -11.44
CA GLY A 474 10.86 -27.06 -12.86
C GLY A 474 12.11 -26.37 -13.37
N ASN A 475 13.20 -27.12 -13.50
CA ASN A 475 14.41 -26.89 -14.32
C ASN A 475 15.09 -25.49 -14.29
N TYR A 476 14.87 -24.66 -13.28
CA TYR A 476 15.69 -23.50 -13.05
C TYR A 476 16.82 -23.87 -12.09
N GLU A 477 18.04 -23.91 -12.60
CA GLU A 477 19.22 -23.88 -11.74
C GLU A 477 19.17 -22.58 -10.93
N LEU A 478 19.02 -22.72 -9.62
CA LEU A 478 19.16 -21.62 -8.70
C LEU A 478 20.56 -21.03 -8.92
N ASN A 479 20.66 -19.77 -9.31
CA ASN A 479 21.91 -19.07 -9.12
C ASN A 479 22.26 -19.21 -7.62
N PRO A 480 23.48 -19.67 -7.28
CA PRO A 480 23.87 -19.80 -5.90
C PRO A 480 23.63 -18.44 -5.21
N PRO A 481 23.25 -18.42 -3.93
CA PRO A 481 23.17 -17.18 -3.17
C PRO A 481 24.49 -16.41 -3.39
N PRO A 482 24.45 -15.07 -3.43
CA PRO A 482 25.67 -14.28 -3.60
C PRO A 482 26.68 -14.82 -2.60
N ASN A 483 27.84 -15.28 -3.09
CA ASN A 483 28.83 -15.89 -2.20
C ASN A 483 29.22 -14.84 -1.13
N ALA A 484 29.62 -15.30 0.05
CA ALA A 484 29.96 -14.43 1.18
C ALA A 484 30.98 -13.32 0.80
N ILE A 485 31.81 -13.56 -0.23
CA ILE A 485 32.76 -12.61 -0.79
C ILE A 485 32.03 -11.47 -1.49
N ASN A 486 31.03 -11.74 -2.35
CA ASN A 486 30.25 -10.69 -3.02
C ASN A 486 29.44 -9.88 -2.00
N THR A 487 28.86 -10.55 -1.01
CA THR A 487 28.13 -9.88 0.09
C THR A 487 29.08 -9.00 0.89
N PHE A 488 30.29 -9.46 1.20
CA PHE A 488 31.32 -8.68 1.89
C PHE A 488 31.73 -7.44 1.08
N PHE A 489 31.98 -7.57 -0.21
CA PHE A 489 32.34 -6.43 -1.06
C PHE A 489 31.19 -5.44 -1.24
N ILE A 490 29.96 -5.89 -1.39
CA ILE A 490 28.76 -5.02 -1.44
C ILE A 490 28.61 -4.28 -0.10
N THR A 491 28.73 -4.97 1.03
CA THR A 491 28.66 -4.35 2.35
C THR A 491 29.79 -3.35 2.56
N LEU A 492 31.02 -3.70 2.17
CA LEU A 492 32.18 -2.81 2.26
C LEU A 492 32.00 -1.59 1.35
N TRP A 493 31.45 -1.76 0.15
CA TRP A 493 31.17 -0.68 -0.77
C TRP A 493 30.05 0.25 -0.24
N ILE A 494 28.97 -0.31 0.33
CA ILE A 494 27.91 0.47 1.00
C ILE A 494 28.48 1.25 2.19
N LEU A 495 29.29 0.60 3.03
CA LEU A 495 29.97 1.27 4.16
C LEU A 495 30.89 2.38 3.66
N THR A 496 31.65 2.15 2.57
CA THR A 496 32.53 3.15 1.98
C THR A 496 31.75 4.36 1.47
N LEU A 497 30.58 4.14 0.87
CA LEU A 497 29.71 5.23 0.40
C LEU A 497 29.02 5.95 1.56
N ALA A 498 28.51 5.23 2.55
CA ALA A 498 27.86 5.80 3.73
C ALA A 498 28.85 6.60 4.60
N PHE A 499 30.13 6.20 4.60
CA PHE A 499 31.18 6.88 5.35
C PHE A 499 32.10 7.75 4.47
N LYS A 500 31.79 7.97 3.20
CA LYS A 500 32.64 8.73 2.26
C LYS A 500 33.02 10.11 2.80
N GLU A 501 32.08 10.83 3.39
CA GLU A 501 32.36 12.13 4.02
C GLU A 501 33.21 11.98 5.29
N TYR A 502 32.89 10.99 6.14
CA TYR A 502 33.68 10.69 7.34
C TYR A 502 35.06 10.14 6.99
N LEU A 503 35.18 9.31 5.95
CA LEU A 503 36.45 8.83 5.43
C LEU A 503 37.30 9.98 4.89
N THR A 504 36.70 10.94 4.21
CA THR A 504 37.33 12.17 3.72
C THR A 504 37.81 13.02 4.90
N ILE A 505 37.01 13.18 5.94
CA ILE A 505 37.36 13.89 7.17
C ILE A 505 38.47 13.13 7.91
N LEU A 506 38.39 11.81 8.02
CA LEU A 506 39.43 10.97 8.67
C LEU A 506 40.76 11.03 7.93
N VAL A 507 40.70 10.96 6.58
CA VAL A 507 41.89 11.11 5.72
C VAL A 507 42.51 12.50 5.87
N LEU A 508 41.68 13.54 5.92
CA LEU A 508 42.17 14.92 6.17
C LEU A 508 42.77 15.06 7.58
N LEU A 509 42.16 14.46 8.60
CA LEU A 509 42.70 14.46 9.98
C LEU A 509 44.02 13.69 10.11
N ILE A 510 44.22 12.63 9.31
CA ILE A 510 45.46 11.84 9.29
C ILE A 510 46.53 12.55 8.43
N LEU A 511 46.18 13.13 7.31
CA LEU A 511 47.12 13.78 6.40
C LEU A 511 47.47 15.20 6.83
N ALA A 512 46.61 15.95 7.47
CA ALA A 512 46.88 17.29 7.95
C ALA A 512 48.10 17.35 8.93
N PRO A 513 48.23 16.48 9.93
CA PRO A 513 49.42 16.41 10.77
C PRO A 513 50.67 16.01 9.99
N LEU A 514 50.57 15.06 9.03
CA LEU A 514 51.69 14.62 8.22
C LEU A 514 52.18 15.72 7.27
N ILE A 515 51.26 16.48 6.68
CA ILE A 515 51.58 17.64 5.86
C ILE A 515 52.16 18.76 6.72
N TYR A 516 51.59 19.04 7.90
CA TYR A 516 52.09 20.01 8.85
C TYR A 516 53.54 19.67 9.30
N PHE A 517 53.80 18.40 9.68
CA PHE A 517 55.12 17.93 10.05
C PHE A 517 56.14 18.01 8.91
N LYS A 518 55.74 17.79 7.66
CA LYS A 518 56.62 17.82 6.49
C LYS A 518 56.99 19.25 6.07
N PHE A 519 56.06 20.22 6.26
CA PHE A 519 56.28 21.61 5.87
C PHE A 519 56.89 22.49 6.98
N PHE A 520 56.71 22.15 8.25
CA PHE A 520 57.18 22.98 9.36
C PHE A 520 58.44 22.45 10.09
N LYS A 521 58.92 21.23 9.75
CA LYS A 521 60.21 20.72 10.24
C LYS A 521 61.40 20.91 9.28
N SER A 522 61.19 21.59 8.16
CA SER A 522 62.25 21.93 7.21
C SER A 522 62.58 23.44 7.19
N LYS A 523 62.42 24.10 8.34
CA LYS A 523 63.00 25.44 8.59
C LYS A 523 63.85 25.40 9.85
#